data_6963964723639733357973b89351bb50
#
_entry.id   6963964723639733357973b89351bb50
#
_cell.length_a   1.000
_cell.length_b   1.000
_cell.length_c   1.000
_cell.angle_alpha   90.00
_cell.angle_beta   90.00
_cell.angle_gamma   90.00
#
_symmetry.space_group_name_H-M   'P 1'
#
loop_
_entity.id
_entity.type
_entity.pdbx_description
1 polymer ?
#
loop_
_entity_poly.entity_id
_entity_poly.type
_entity_poly.pdbx_seq_one_letter_code
_entity_poly.pdbx_strand_id
1 'polypeptide(L)'
;MDELSWHSERQTVIHLLRSGLSPTEVADKLNRSLAWVYKWQSRFGNKQDWQALHAHSRAPKHSAHQLPTDVARTVRQARSELEAEASQPGHLKYIGARAVQGRLRVKHIVRLPSTASIERILSAAGMTRPKQVAKPEVNYPALQPTEPHELCQIDIVPHYLKGGHVIACFNALDVVSRYPSGQQWLSKTSQQAADFLWQTWQEQGIPHYTQVDNEGCFSGGFTHPGVLGKVLRQALYVGTELVFSPHYHPESNGFVERFHQDYLSHVWEDTQLTDLEDVRHTSQRFFQLYRHSRHSSGLQGRSPAEVHHQTGARRLFTDEPPSTGKLPLTEGQVHFIRKVSPGGTVSILNLNWAVPQAKPEQGVWATLRFTLAGATLRVYDAAPDAAKRVCLAEHPFELKEPVQPLQPRFQAPPARQPWLNRISTAIRHRIPEHTFA
;
A
#
# COMPACT_ATOMS: atom_id res chain seq x y z
N MET A 1 -8.89 37.06 11.19
CA MET A 1 -8.72 37.87 12.42
C MET A 1 -8.37 36.93 13.55
N ASP A 2 -7.25 37.18 14.22
CA ASP A 2 -6.70 36.35 15.30
C ASP A 2 -7.48 36.56 16.62
N GLU A 3 -7.39 35.62 17.55
CA GLU A 3 -8.05 35.67 18.86
C GLU A 3 -7.60 36.88 19.71
N LEU A 4 -6.37 37.32 19.52
CA LEU A 4 -5.83 38.55 20.10
C LEU A 4 -6.59 39.81 19.62
N SER A 5 -6.94 39.89 18.35
CA SER A 5 -7.76 40.97 17.77
C SER A 5 -9.17 40.96 18.34
N TRP A 6 -9.79 39.78 18.49
CA TRP A 6 -11.12 39.65 19.09
C TRP A 6 -11.16 39.97 20.58
N HIS A 7 -10.07 39.67 21.31
CA HIS A 7 -9.98 40.00 22.73
C HIS A 7 -9.86 41.52 22.94
N SER A 8 -9.01 42.18 22.14
CA SER A 8 -8.87 43.64 22.14
C SER A 8 -10.19 44.37 21.85
N GLU A 9 -10.96 43.86 20.86
CA GLU A 9 -12.26 44.43 20.52
C GLU A 9 -13.27 44.31 21.68
N ARG A 10 -13.27 43.22 22.43
CA ARG A 10 -14.11 43.02 23.63
C ARG A 10 -13.72 43.96 24.78
N GLN A 11 -12.42 44.22 24.94
CA GLN A 11 -11.94 45.19 25.89
C GLN A 11 -12.41 46.61 25.50
N THR A 12 -12.36 46.92 24.20
CA THR A 12 -12.83 48.22 23.68
C THR A 12 -14.30 48.44 23.99
N VAL A 13 -15.17 47.43 23.90
CA VAL A 13 -16.58 47.54 24.34
C VAL A 13 -16.67 48.04 25.77
N ILE A 14 -15.93 47.45 26.68
CA ILE A 14 -16.01 47.84 28.11
C ILE A 14 -15.47 49.24 28.33
N HIS A 15 -14.40 49.62 27.64
CA HIS A 15 -13.86 50.98 27.73
C HIS A 15 -14.85 52.03 27.21
N LEU A 16 -15.51 51.78 26.06
CA LEU A 16 -16.51 52.69 25.50
C LEU A 16 -17.75 52.81 26.39
N LEU A 17 -18.24 51.73 26.94
CA LEU A 17 -19.34 51.77 27.90
C LEU A 17 -18.99 52.57 29.18
N ARG A 18 -17.74 52.44 29.66
CA ARG A 18 -17.24 53.19 30.83
C ARG A 18 -17.01 54.66 30.53
N SER A 19 -16.76 55.05 29.29
CA SER A 19 -16.67 56.48 28.87
C SER A 19 -18.02 57.13 28.70
N GLY A 20 -19.13 56.41 28.99
CA GLY A 20 -20.48 56.97 28.98
C GLY A 20 -21.27 56.75 27.71
N LEU A 21 -20.76 56.04 26.73
CA LEU A 21 -21.54 55.71 25.55
C LEU A 21 -22.62 54.67 25.90
N SER A 22 -23.79 54.81 25.28
CA SER A 22 -24.86 53.80 25.38
C SER A 22 -24.49 52.50 24.64
N PRO A 23 -25.05 51.35 25.04
CA PRO A 23 -24.82 50.08 24.34
C PRO A 23 -25.13 50.15 22.84
N THR A 24 -26.10 50.94 22.43
CA THR A 24 -26.48 51.13 21.02
C THR A 24 -25.38 51.87 20.25
N GLU A 25 -24.87 53.00 20.80
CA GLU A 25 -23.78 53.75 20.19
C GLU A 25 -22.48 52.92 20.08
N VAL A 26 -22.22 52.06 21.06
CA VAL A 26 -21.09 51.13 21.05
C VAL A 26 -21.27 50.05 19.95
N ALA A 27 -22.49 49.56 19.79
CA ALA A 27 -22.81 48.56 18.74
C ALA A 27 -22.58 49.16 17.35
N ASP A 28 -23.09 50.37 17.11
CA ASP A 28 -22.93 51.12 15.85
C ASP A 28 -21.45 51.43 15.58
N LYS A 29 -20.73 51.93 16.56
CA LYS A 29 -19.32 52.30 16.44
C LYS A 29 -18.39 51.12 16.12
N LEU A 30 -18.71 49.96 16.65
CA LEU A 30 -17.91 48.76 16.46
C LEU A 30 -18.47 47.86 15.33
N ASN A 31 -19.55 48.26 14.68
CA ASN A 31 -20.26 47.46 13.66
C ASN A 31 -20.58 46.03 14.17
N ARG A 32 -21.19 45.98 15.37
CA ARG A 32 -21.59 44.76 16.06
C ARG A 32 -23.05 44.81 16.45
N SER A 33 -23.65 43.62 16.64
CA SER A 33 -25.03 43.59 17.14
C SER A 33 -25.12 44.04 18.59
N LEU A 34 -26.23 44.67 18.95
CA LEU A 34 -26.52 45.11 20.33
C LEU A 34 -26.47 43.91 21.31
N ALA A 35 -26.96 42.77 20.91
CA ALA A 35 -26.89 41.54 21.70
C ALA A 35 -25.43 41.11 21.99
N TRP A 36 -24.51 41.39 21.05
CA TRP A 36 -23.09 41.10 21.25
C TRP A 36 -22.49 42.05 22.29
N VAL A 37 -22.84 43.32 22.28
CA VAL A 37 -22.40 44.30 23.28
C VAL A 37 -22.90 43.91 24.68
N TYR A 38 -24.18 43.62 24.83
CA TYR A 38 -24.75 43.17 26.12
C TYR A 38 -24.14 41.90 26.63
N LYS A 39 -23.81 40.93 25.74
CA LYS A 39 -23.14 39.71 26.12
C LYS A 39 -21.80 39.98 26.81
N TRP A 40 -20.99 40.87 26.28
CA TRP A 40 -19.66 41.13 26.84
C TRP A 40 -19.75 42.04 28.04
N GLN A 41 -20.68 43.01 28.09
CA GLN A 41 -21.00 43.77 29.26
C GLN A 41 -21.43 42.89 30.45
N SER A 42 -22.34 41.96 30.21
CA SER A 42 -22.79 41.00 31.22
C SER A 42 -21.66 40.07 31.72
N ARG A 43 -20.77 39.62 30.82
CA ARG A 43 -19.62 38.80 31.20
C ARG A 43 -18.60 39.53 32.05
N PHE A 44 -18.33 40.77 31.71
CA PHE A 44 -17.46 41.63 32.51
C PHE A 44 -18.05 41.89 33.89
N GLY A 45 -19.35 42.09 33.93
CA GLY A 45 -20.20 42.17 35.14
C GLY A 45 -19.73 43.09 36.25
N ASN A 46 -20.33 42.92 37.41
CA ASN A 46 -20.03 43.74 38.61
C ASN A 46 -18.65 43.40 39.20
N LYS A 47 -18.06 42.27 38.89
CA LYS A 47 -16.71 41.87 39.38
C LYS A 47 -15.58 42.51 38.60
N GLN A 48 -15.88 43.20 37.48
CA GLN A 48 -14.91 43.88 36.62
C GLN A 48 -13.75 42.95 36.17
N ASP A 49 -14.09 41.71 35.89
CA ASP A 49 -13.11 40.67 35.55
C ASP A 49 -12.74 40.71 34.07
N TRP A 50 -11.55 41.21 33.76
CA TRP A 50 -11.01 41.26 32.40
C TRP A 50 -10.74 39.86 31.82
N GLN A 51 -10.50 38.83 32.64
CA GLN A 51 -10.33 37.46 32.22
C GLN A 51 -11.64 36.87 31.66
N ALA A 52 -12.79 37.37 32.12
CA ALA A 52 -14.09 36.93 31.60
C ALA A 52 -14.34 37.33 30.15
N LEU A 53 -13.52 38.24 29.58
CA LEU A 53 -13.58 38.62 28.16
C LEU A 53 -12.88 37.63 27.22
N HIS A 54 -12.15 36.64 27.74
CA HIS A 54 -11.65 35.56 26.92
C HIS A 54 -12.78 34.67 26.40
N ALA A 55 -12.61 34.14 25.20
CA ALA A 55 -13.58 33.21 24.64
C ALA A 55 -13.61 31.91 25.44
N HIS A 56 -14.79 31.47 25.84
CA HIS A 56 -14.93 30.15 26.39
C HIS A 56 -14.80 29.10 25.25
N SER A 57 -14.21 27.96 25.57
CA SER A 57 -14.18 26.83 24.65
C SER A 57 -15.60 26.51 24.17
N ARG A 58 -15.75 26.33 22.84
CA ARG A 58 -17.01 25.87 22.23
C ARG A 58 -17.15 24.35 22.26
N ALA A 59 -16.14 23.67 22.81
CA ALA A 59 -16.19 22.19 22.94
C ALA A 59 -17.34 21.78 23.89
N PRO A 60 -18.06 20.74 23.62
CA PRO A 60 -19.07 20.18 24.50
C PRO A 60 -18.45 19.86 25.86
N LYS A 61 -19.09 20.29 26.97
CA LYS A 61 -18.65 20.00 28.35
C LYS A 61 -18.69 18.48 28.63
N HIS A 62 -19.58 17.79 27.97
CA HIS A 62 -19.71 16.34 28.00
C HIS A 62 -19.83 15.82 26.59
N SER A 63 -18.98 14.90 26.19
CA SER A 63 -19.09 14.18 24.92
C SER A 63 -19.82 12.87 25.16
N ALA A 64 -20.97 12.68 24.52
CA ALA A 64 -21.73 11.41 24.60
C ALA A 64 -20.92 10.18 24.14
N HIS A 65 -19.86 10.42 23.36
CA HIS A 65 -18.97 9.39 22.83
C HIS A 65 -17.61 9.31 23.54
N GLN A 66 -17.45 9.98 24.70
CA GLN A 66 -16.22 9.88 25.47
C GLN A 66 -16.05 8.45 26.00
N LEU A 67 -14.93 7.82 25.62
CA LEU A 67 -14.61 6.49 26.16
C LEU A 67 -14.31 6.61 27.65
N PRO A 68 -14.74 5.63 28.46
CA PRO A 68 -14.40 5.56 29.87
C PRO A 68 -12.86 5.58 30.09
N THR A 69 -12.44 6.15 31.23
CA THR A 69 -11.00 6.31 31.55
C THR A 69 -10.29 4.96 31.72
N ASP A 70 -11.00 3.94 32.14
CA ASP A 70 -10.52 2.56 32.24
C ASP A 70 -10.19 1.97 30.87
N VAL A 71 -10.98 2.27 29.84
CA VAL A 71 -10.68 1.85 28.46
C VAL A 71 -9.36 2.45 27.99
N ALA A 72 -9.09 3.73 28.26
CA ALA A 72 -7.82 4.34 27.90
C ALA A 72 -6.63 3.71 28.61
N ARG A 73 -6.80 3.32 29.87
CA ARG A 73 -5.80 2.57 30.64
C ARG A 73 -5.54 1.19 30.02
N THR A 74 -6.59 0.46 29.71
CA THR A 74 -6.51 -0.90 29.12
C THR A 74 -5.85 -0.86 27.74
N VAL A 75 -6.12 0.18 26.93
CA VAL A 75 -5.44 0.40 25.62
C VAL A 75 -3.94 0.60 25.81
N ARG A 76 -3.52 1.48 26.74
CA ARG A 76 -2.10 1.71 27.01
C ARG A 76 -1.40 0.46 27.54
N GLN A 77 -2.05 -0.26 28.46
CA GLN A 77 -1.53 -1.51 28.98
C GLN A 77 -1.34 -2.55 27.86
N ALA A 78 -2.36 -2.76 27.00
CA ALA A 78 -2.26 -3.68 25.87
C ALA A 78 -1.12 -3.28 24.90
N ARG A 79 -0.87 -1.98 24.74
CA ARG A 79 0.27 -1.49 23.95
C ARG A 79 1.60 -1.84 24.61
N SER A 80 1.77 -1.62 25.91
CA SER A 80 3.01 -1.94 26.63
C SER A 80 3.28 -3.45 26.65
N GLU A 81 2.25 -4.28 26.76
CA GLU A 81 2.38 -5.75 26.65
C GLU A 81 2.89 -6.16 25.25
N LEU A 82 2.34 -5.57 24.18
CA LEU A 82 2.78 -5.83 22.82
C LEU A 82 4.23 -5.33 22.58
N GLU A 83 4.64 -4.23 23.19
CA GLU A 83 6.03 -3.74 23.13
C GLU A 83 7.00 -4.70 23.84
N ALA A 84 6.61 -5.22 24.99
CA ALA A 84 7.41 -6.21 25.73
C ALA A 84 7.54 -7.53 24.94
N GLU A 85 6.45 -8.00 24.31
CA GLU A 85 6.48 -9.18 23.45
C GLU A 85 7.32 -8.94 22.18
N ALA A 86 7.16 -7.78 21.54
CA ALA A 86 7.91 -7.40 20.34
C ALA A 86 9.43 -7.31 20.55
N SER A 87 9.86 -7.15 21.81
CA SER A 87 11.28 -7.15 22.20
C SER A 87 11.85 -8.56 22.37
N GLN A 88 11.00 -9.61 22.32
CA GLN A 88 11.45 -11.00 22.48
C GLN A 88 11.77 -11.63 21.11
N PRO A 89 12.81 -12.45 21.00
CA PRO A 89 13.09 -13.20 19.78
C PRO A 89 11.91 -14.10 19.37
N GLY A 90 11.60 -14.13 18.08
CA GLY A 90 10.53 -14.97 17.54
C GLY A 90 9.13 -14.37 17.60
N HIS A 91 8.98 -13.11 18.01
CA HIS A 91 7.72 -12.39 17.98
C HIS A 91 7.70 -11.32 16.88
N LEU A 92 6.52 -11.10 16.27
CA LEU A 92 6.34 -10.00 15.30
C LEU A 92 6.26 -8.65 16.01
N LYS A 93 6.92 -7.64 15.48
CA LYS A 93 7.02 -6.28 16.05
C LYS A 93 5.78 -5.41 15.75
N TYR A 94 4.57 -5.98 15.71
CA TYR A 94 3.34 -5.24 15.48
C TYR A 94 2.76 -4.69 16.79
N ILE A 95 2.88 -3.38 16.94
CA ILE A 95 2.46 -2.66 18.15
C ILE A 95 1.45 -1.53 17.88
N GLY A 96 0.99 -1.37 16.63
CA GLY A 96 0.05 -0.32 16.21
C GLY A 96 -1.38 -0.51 16.73
N ALA A 97 -2.25 0.45 16.44
CA ALA A 97 -3.64 0.47 16.92
C ALA A 97 -4.43 -0.80 16.56
N ARG A 98 -4.18 -1.39 15.39
CA ARG A 98 -4.82 -2.66 14.98
C ARG A 98 -4.35 -3.83 15.84
N ALA A 99 -3.05 -3.91 16.14
CA ALA A 99 -2.51 -4.95 17.02
C ALA A 99 -3.08 -4.82 18.44
N VAL A 100 -3.16 -3.61 18.96
CA VAL A 100 -3.80 -3.31 20.24
C VAL A 100 -5.26 -3.71 20.21
N GLN A 101 -6.02 -3.39 19.16
CA GLN A 101 -7.42 -3.81 19.04
C GLN A 101 -7.56 -5.34 19.02
N GLY A 102 -6.67 -6.04 18.29
CA GLY A 102 -6.60 -7.50 18.28
C GLY A 102 -6.36 -8.07 19.68
N ARG A 103 -5.42 -7.50 20.44
CA ARG A 103 -5.15 -7.87 21.83
C ARG A 103 -6.36 -7.67 22.75
N LEU A 104 -7.04 -6.52 22.61
CA LEU A 104 -8.26 -6.22 23.39
C LEU A 104 -9.40 -7.18 23.05
N ARG A 105 -9.51 -7.61 21.79
CA ARG A 105 -10.51 -8.64 21.37
C ARG A 105 -10.25 -9.99 22.04
N VAL A 106 -8.99 -10.43 22.06
CA VAL A 106 -8.58 -11.67 22.76
C VAL A 106 -8.86 -11.59 24.27
N LYS A 107 -8.72 -10.39 24.87
CA LYS A 107 -9.06 -10.15 26.28
C LYS A 107 -10.57 -10.01 26.55
N HIS A 108 -11.42 -10.24 25.54
CA HIS A 108 -12.89 -10.17 25.64
C HIS A 108 -13.42 -8.86 26.23
N ILE A 109 -12.82 -7.72 25.85
CA ILE A 109 -13.29 -6.41 26.28
C ILE A 109 -14.66 -6.13 25.68
N VAL A 110 -15.67 -5.94 26.53
CA VAL A 110 -17.10 -5.81 26.16
C VAL A 110 -17.35 -4.63 25.21
N ARG A 111 -16.61 -3.52 25.39
CA ARG A 111 -16.69 -2.33 24.54
C ARG A 111 -15.37 -2.13 23.79
N LEU A 112 -15.20 -2.85 22.68
CA LEU A 112 -13.98 -2.76 21.86
C LEU A 112 -13.90 -1.40 21.18
N PRO A 113 -12.87 -0.55 21.47
CA PRO A 113 -12.73 0.75 20.85
C PRO A 113 -12.34 0.58 19.37
N SER A 114 -12.75 1.54 18.52
CA SER A 114 -12.31 1.59 17.13
C SER A 114 -10.80 1.87 17.04
N THR A 115 -10.17 1.45 15.94
CA THR A 115 -8.74 1.73 15.71
C THR A 115 -8.42 3.22 15.76
N ALA A 116 -9.31 4.08 15.23
CA ALA A 116 -9.17 5.53 15.32
C ALA A 116 -9.23 6.06 16.77
N SER A 117 -10.05 5.46 17.62
CA SER A 117 -10.09 5.80 19.05
C SER A 117 -8.83 5.36 19.78
N ILE A 118 -8.32 4.16 19.45
CA ILE A 118 -7.05 3.64 19.98
C ILE A 118 -5.89 4.55 19.55
N GLU A 119 -5.82 4.93 18.26
CA GLU A 119 -4.79 5.87 17.78
C GLU A 119 -4.79 7.19 18.53
N ARG A 120 -5.97 7.77 18.79
CA ARG A 120 -6.10 9.00 19.57
C ARG A 120 -5.60 8.84 21.00
N ILE A 121 -5.93 7.72 21.66
CA ILE A 121 -5.48 7.43 23.03
C ILE A 121 -3.95 7.27 23.05
N LEU A 122 -3.38 6.51 22.10
CA LEU A 122 -1.94 6.30 22.02
C LEU A 122 -1.19 7.59 21.66
N SER A 123 -1.72 8.40 20.75
CA SER A 123 -1.16 9.71 20.38
C SER A 123 -1.18 10.68 21.55
N ALA A 124 -2.29 10.77 22.27
CA ALA A 124 -2.39 11.60 23.48
C ALA A 124 -1.43 11.15 24.61
N ALA A 125 -1.04 9.89 24.61
CA ALA A 125 -0.05 9.32 25.54
C ALA A 125 1.40 9.40 25.02
N GLY A 126 1.66 10.02 23.85
CA GLY A 126 2.98 10.10 23.24
C GLY A 126 3.53 8.76 22.70
N MET A 127 2.67 7.74 22.55
CA MET A 127 3.04 6.38 22.14
C MET A 127 2.96 6.16 20.62
N THR A 128 2.85 7.23 19.83
CA THR A 128 2.81 7.17 18.35
C THR A 128 3.85 8.10 17.74
N ARG A 129 4.37 7.71 16.56
CA ARG A 129 5.22 8.60 15.76
C ARG A 129 4.33 9.58 14.97
N PRO A 130 4.76 10.84 14.76
CA PRO A 130 4.03 11.79 13.92
C PRO A 130 3.87 11.23 12.50
N LYS A 131 2.67 11.37 11.93
CA LYS A 131 2.44 11.01 10.52
C LYS A 131 3.12 12.05 9.62
N GLN A 132 3.97 11.59 8.72
CA GLN A 132 4.42 12.41 7.60
C GLN A 132 3.29 12.45 6.55
N VAL A 133 2.89 13.63 6.15
CA VAL A 133 1.89 13.83 5.08
C VAL A 133 2.64 13.79 3.74
N ALA A 134 2.46 12.73 2.97
CA ALA A 134 2.95 12.67 1.60
C ALA A 134 2.13 13.61 0.70
N LYS A 135 2.80 14.24 -0.27
CA LYS A 135 2.13 15.04 -1.31
C LYS A 135 1.54 14.09 -2.35
N PRO A 136 0.35 14.39 -2.89
CA PRO A 136 -0.21 13.59 -3.98
C PRO A 136 0.65 13.71 -5.24
N GLU A 137 1.05 12.57 -5.79
CA GLU A 137 1.76 12.44 -7.05
C GLU A 137 0.82 11.98 -8.18
N VAL A 138 1.39 11.72 -9.37
CA VAL A 138 0.65 11.25 -10.56
C VAL A 138 -0.16 9.99 -10.21
N ASN A 139 -1.44 10.01 -10.53
CA ASN A 139 -2.29 8.84 -10.34
C ASN A 139 -2.09 7.85 -11.50
N TYR A 140 -1.51 6.70 -11.21
CA TYR A 140 -1.36 5.62 -12.17
C TYR A 140 -2.52 4.61 -12.05
N PRO A 141 -3.05 4.10 -13.19
CA PRO A 141 -4.01 3.01 -13.15
C PRO A 141 -3.38 1.77 -12.48
N ALA A 142 -4.01 1.25 -11.44
CA ALA A 142 -3.51 0.11 -10.68
C ALA A 142 -4.47 -1.08 -10.78
N LEU A 143 -3.91 -2.30 -10.72
CA LEU A 143 -4.69 -3.54 -10.57
C LEU A 143 -5.45 -3.53 -9.25
N GLN A 144 -6.62 -4.12 -9.24
CA GLN A 144 -7.49 -4.26 -8.07
C GLN A 144 -7.71 -5.74 -7.70
N PRO A 145 -6.67 -6.44 -7.23
CA PRO A 145 -6.79 -7.85 -6.88
C PRO A 145 -7.76 -8.06 -5.71
N THR A 146 -8.62 -9.05 -5.83
CA THR A 146 -9.65 -9.40 -4.84
C THR A 146 -9.43 -10.77 -4.21
N GLU A 147 -8.74 -11.67 -4.91
CA GLU A 147 -8.45 -13.01 -4.43
C GLU A 147 -6.93 -13.30 -4.43
N PRO A 148 -6.45 -14.21 -3.56
CA PRO A 148 -5.08 -14.72 -3.63
C PRO A 148 -4.75 -15.26 -5.02
N HIS A 149 -3.48 -15.20 -5.39
CA HIS A 149 -2.94 -15.61 -6.70
C HIS A 149 -3.36 -14.71 -7.88
N GLU A 150 -4.05 -13.58 -7.66
CA GLU A 150 -4.31 -12.62 -8.74
C GLU A 150 -3.10 -11.73 -9.01
N LEU A 151 -2.43 -11.23 -7.96
CA LEU A 151 -1.27 -10.34 -8.09
C LEU A 151 -0.19 -10.68 -7.08
N CYS A 152 1.01 -10.95 -7.56
CA CYS A 152 2.23 -11.03 -6.77
C CYS A 152 3.13 -9.83 -7.08
N GLN A 153 3.49 -9.05 -6.06
CA GLN A 153 4.47 -7.97 -6.16
C GLN A 153 5.86 -8.47 -5.78
N ILE A 154 6.85 -8.08 -6.56
CA ILE A 154 8.25 -8.49 -6.38
C ILE A 154 9.13 -7.25 -6.38
N ASP A 155 10.10 -7.24 -5.46
CA ASP A 155 11.08 -6.17 -5.34
C ASP A 155 12.41 -6.70 -4.77
N ILE A 156 13.50 -5.98 -5.03
CA ILE A 156 14.85 -6.34 -4.60
C ILE A 156 15.39 -5.23 -3.71
N VAL A 157 15.70 -5.57 -2.47
CA VAL A 157 16.29 -4.63 -1.53
C VAL A 157 17.74 -5.00 -1.23
N PRO A 158 18.70 -4.10 -1.48
CA PRO A 158 20.08 -4.30 -1.09
C PRO A 158 20.24 -4.06 0.41
N HIS A 159 20.96 -4.96 1.08
CA HIS A 159 21.42 -4.80 2.45
C HIS A 159 22.92 -5.08 2.57
N TYR A 160 23.55 -4.55 3.60
CA TYR A 160 24.99 -4.63 3.78
C TYR A 160 25.34 -5.44 5.02
N LEU A 161 26.20 -6.44 4.85
CA LEU A 161 26.86 -7.11 5.96
C LEU A 161 27.96 -6.23 6.56
N LYS A 162 28.35 -6.50 7.80
CA LYS A 162 29.56 -5.94 8.37
C LYS A 162 30.76 -6.35 7.50
N GLY A 163 31.50 -5.37 7.00
CA GLY A 163 32.60 -5.60 6.03
C GLY A 163 32.26 -5.16 4.60
N GLY A 164 31.04 -4.64 4.36
CA GLY A 164 30.69 -3.98 3.11
C GLY A 164 30.15 -4.90 2.00
N HIS A 165 30.00 -6.20 2.23
CA HIS A 165 29.37 -7.11 1.28
C HIS A 165 27.89 -6.80 1.12
N VAL A 166 27.47 -6.58 -0.12
CA VAL A 166 26.07 -6.32 -0.46
C VAL A 166 25.32 -7.63 -0.66
N ILE A 167 24.19 -7.78 0.01
CA ILE A 167 23.26 -8.88 -0.19
C ILE A 167 22.04 -8.34 -0.94
N ALA A 168 21.73 -8.90 -2.09
CA ALA A 168 20.50 -8.64 -2.82
C ALA A 168 19.40 -9.55 -2.24
N CYS A 169 18.44 -8.95 -1.55
CA CYS A 169 17.28 -9.65 -0.98
C CYS A 169 16.10 -9.51 -1.94
N PHE A 170 15.81 -10.58 -2.65
CA PHE A 170 14.64 -10.70 -3.52
C PHE A 170 13.44 -11.09 -2.66
N ASN A 171 12.38 -10.33 -2.72
CA ASN A 171 11.16 -10.56 -1.97
C ASN A 171 9.95 -10.53 -2.90
N ALA A 172 9.03 -11.45 -2.68
CA ALA A 172 7.75 -11.54 -3.37
C ALA A 172 6.64 -11.56 -2.34
N LEU A 173 5.52 -10.91 -2.65
CA LEU A 173 4.35 -10.86 -1.78
C LEU A 173 3.07 -11.00 -2.60
N ASP A 174 2.27 -12.02 -2.31
CA ASP A 174 0.88 -12.04 -2.79
C ASP A 174 0.09 -10.89 -2.17
N VAL A 175 -0.48 -10.04 -3.02
CA VAL A 175 -1.07 -8.76 -2.57
C VAL A 175 -2.30 -8.95 -1.69
N VAL A 176 -3.09 -9.99 -1.89
CA VAL A 176 -4.32 -10.23 -1.14
C VAL A 176 -4.06 -10.98 0.15
N SER A 177 -3.36 -12.10 0.07
CA SER A 177 -3.08 -12.95 1.23
C SER A 177 -1.93 -12.44 2.11
N ARG A 178 -1.07 -11.55 1.59
CA ARG A 178 0.18 -11.13 2.23
C ARG A 178 1.18 -12.28 2.41
N TYR A 179 1.04 -13.34 1.65
CA TYR A 179 1.94 -14.50 1.74
C TYR A 179 3.29 -14.17 1.08
N PRO A 180 4.42 -14.17 1.84
CA PRO A 180 5.71 -13.80 1.31
C PRO A 180 6.51 -15.00 0.81
N SER A 181 7.41 -14.76 -0.15
CA SER A 181 8.57 -15.58 -0.46
C SER A 181 9.80 -14.71 -0.58
N GLY A 182 10.99 -15.27 -0.39
CA GLY A 182 12.20 -14.49 -0.55
C GLY A 182 13.44 -15.34 -0.67
N GLN A 183 14.45 -14.78 -1.35
CA GLN A 183 15.78 -15.36 -1.49
C GLN A 183 16.86 -14.30 -1.49
N GLN A 184 18.08 -14.67 -1.13
CA GLN A 184 19.19 -13.78 -0.95
C GLN A 184 20.41 -14.26 -1.74
N TRP A 185 21.06 -13.32 -2.45
CA TRP A 185 22.28 -13.56 -3.24
C TRP A 185 23.29 -12.44 -3.07
N LEU A 186 24.55 -12.73 -3.42
CA LEU A 186 25.62 -11.72 -3.46
C LEU A 186 25.57 -10.79 -4.68
N SER A 187 24.66 -11.05 -5.60
CA SER A 187 24.47 -10.25 -6.82
C SER A 187 23.03 -10.25 -7.27
N LYS A 188 22.71 -9.45 -8.29
CA LYS A 188 21.39 -9.41 -8.92
C LYS A 188 21.53 -9.50 -10.45
N THR A 189 21.46 -10.69 -10.98
CA THR A 189 21.52 -10.97 -12.42
C THR A 189 20.14 -11.36 -12.96
N SER A 190 19.96 -11.27 -14.28
CA SER A 190 18.70 -11.75 -14.91
C SER A 190 18.49 -13.26 -14.73
N GLN A 191 19.55 -14.04 -14.53
CA GLN A 191 19.42 -15.45 -14.20
C GLN A 191 18.84 -15.63 -12.79
N GLN A 192 19.40 -14.95 -11.79
CA GLN A 192 18.91 -15.00 -10.41
C GLN A 192 17.47 -14.49 -10.29
N ALA A 193 17.12 -13.44 -11.04
CA ALA A 193 15.75 -12.96 -11.10
C ALA A 193 14.80 -14.03 -11.69
N ALA A 194 15.22 -14.71 -12.74
CA ALA A 194 14.46 -15.82 -13.34
C ALA A 194 14.33 -17.03 -12.39
N ASP A 195 15.41 -17.40 -11.71
CA ASP A 195 15.42 -18.49 -10.72
C ASP A 195 14.52 -18.16 -9.53
N PHE A 196 14.58 -16.92 -9.05
CA PHE A 196 13.69 -16.44 -7.97
C PHE A 196 12.21 -16.50 -8.35
N LEU A 197 11.86 -16.04 -9.55
CA LEU A 197 10.49 -16.12 -10.04
C LEU A 197 9.99 -17.56 -10.11
N TRP A 198 10.83 -18.46 -10.64
CA TRP A 198 10.48 -19.87 -10.72
C TRP A 198 10.18 -20.47 -9.35
N GLN A 199 11.07 -20.26 -8.37
CA GLN A 199 10.89 -20.74 -7.00
C GLN A 199 9.69 -20.09 -6.30
N THR A 200 9.45 -18.79 -6.53
CA THR A 200 8.25 -18.12 -6.04
C THR A 200 6.98 -18.77 -6.57
N TRP A 201 6.92 -19.07 -7.87
CA TRP A 201 5.77 -19.72 -8.48
C TRP A 201 5.59 -21.19 -8.03
N GLN A 202 6.66 -21.89 -7.70
CA GLN A 202 6.58 -23.21 -7.06
C GLN A 202 5.98 -23.12 -5.67
N GLU A 203 6.46 -22.17 -4.86
CA GLU A 203 6.07 -22.03 -3.46
C GLU A 203 4.67 -21.44 -3.32
N GLN A 204 4.40 -20.30 -3.95
CA GLN A 204 3.12 -19.57 -3.83
C GLN A 204 2.07 -20.08 -4.81
N GLY A 205 2.46 -20.69 -5.92
CA GLY A 205 1.64 -20.88 -7.10
C GLY A 205 1.82 -19.74 -8.10
N ILE A 206 1.44 -19.99 -9.36
CA ILE A 206 1.59 -19.03 -10.45
C ILE A 206 0.47 -18.00 -10.37
N PRO A 207 0.76 -16.72 -10.14
CA PRO A 207 -0.25 -15.67 -10.09
C PRO A 207 -0.77 -15.33 -11.49
N HIS A 208 -1.89 -14.62 -11.55
CA HIS A 208 -2.35 -14.07 -12.84
C HIS A 208 -1.40 -12.96 -13.30
N TYR A 209 -1.06 -12.02 -12.41
CA TYR A 209 -0.10 -10.95 -12.66
C TYR A 209 1.12 -11.09 -11.74
N THR A 210 2.32 -10.99 -12.33
CA THR A 210 3.58 -10.84 -11.60
C THR A 210 4.10 -9.43 -11.81
N GLN A 211 4.06 -8.59 -10.79
CA GLN A 211 4.51 -7.19 -10.87
C GLN A 211 5.94 -7.06 -10.36
N VAL A 212 6.78 -6.43 -11.15
CA VAL A 212 8.20 -6.19 -10.89
C VAL A 212 8.53 -4.70 -11.10
N ASP A 213 9.63 -4.24 -10.57
CA ASP A 213 10.18 -2.94 -10.89
C ASP A 213 10.88 -2.91 -12.26
N ASN A 214 11.50 -1.78 -12.61
CA ASN A 214 12.22 -1.61 -13.87
C ASN A 214 13.71 -1.92 -13.74
N GLU A 215 14.17 -2.60 -12.70
CA GLU A 215 15.59 -2.99 -12.59
C GLU A 215 16.05 -3.81 -13.80
N GLY A 216 17.34 -3.61 -14.15
CA GLY A 216 17.91 -4.25 -15.34
C GLY A 216 17.86 -5.78 -15.35
N CYS A 217 17.87 -6.42 -14.18
CA CYS A 217 17.73 -7.88 -14.06
C CYS A 217 16.33 -8.39 -14.47
N PHE A 218 15.28 -7.59 -14.33
CA PHE A 218 13.92 -7.92 -14.78
C PHE A 218 13.67 -7.45 -16.21
N SER A 219 14.10 -6.22 -16.55
CA SER A 219 13.79 -5.59 -17.86
C SER A 219 14.68 -6.06 -19.02
N GLY A 220 15.80 -6.69 -18.74
CA GLY A 220 16.80 -7.08 -19.75
C GLY A 220 17.84 -6.00 -20.03
N GLY A 221 17.86 -4.91 -19.24
CA GLY A 221 18.85 -3.84 -19.31
C GLY A 221 18.47 -2.69 -20.26
N PHE A 222 19.26 -1.61 -20.18
CA PHE A 222 18.97 -0.35 -20.87
C PHE A 222 19.74 -0.18 -22.18
N THR A 223 20.57 -1.14 -22.57
CA THR A 223 21.55 -0.97 -23.66
C THR A 223 21.03 -1.33 -25.04
N HIS A 224 19.96 -2.11 -25.15
CA HIS A 224 19.47 -2.59 -26.43
C HIS A 224 17.96 -2.34 -26.57
N PRO A 225 17.53 -1.48 -27.51
CA PRO A 225 16.11 -1.23 -27.78
C PRO A 225 15.36 -2.48 -28.25
N GLY A 226 14.14 -2.66 -27.79
CA GLY A 226 13.25 -3.74 -28.22
C GLY A 226 13.65 -5.15 -27.80
N VAL A 227 14.65 -5.29 -26.90
CA VAL A 227 15.08 -6.63 -26.42
C VAL A 227 14.09 -7.19 -25.42
N LEU A 228 13.66 -8.42 -25.66
CA LEU A 228 12.80 -9.20 -24.78
C LEU A 228 13.68 -10.05 -23.85
N GLY A 229 13.84 -9.59 -22.60
CA GLY A 229 14.74 -10.18 -21.59
C GLY A 229 14.33 -11.58 -21.14
N LYS A 230 15.21 -12.23 -20.37
CA LYS A 230 15.01 -13.60 -19.85
C LYS A 230 13.75 -13.71 -18.98
N VAL A 231 13.56 -12.78 -18.05
CA VAL A 231 12.40 -12.76 -17.14
C VAL A 231 11.08 -12.62 -17.89
N LEU A 232 11.02 -11.72 -18.89
CA LEU A 232 9.85 -11.55 -19.73
C LEU A 232 9.49 -12.84 -20.49
N ARG A 233 10.50 -13.50 -21.08
CA ARG A 233 10.29 -14.76 -21.78
C ARG A 233 9.82 -15.87 -20.85
N GLN A 234 10.36 -15.92 -19.63
CA GLN A 234 9.97 -16.92 -18.65
C GLN A 234 8.53 -16.71 -18.17
N ALA A 235 8.10 -15.46 -17.97
CA ALA A 235 6.71 -15.15 -17.62
C ALA A 235 5.74 -15.60 -18.74
N LEU A 236 6.04 -15.27 -20.00
CA LEU A 236 5.28 -15.75 -21.15
C LEU A 236 5.27 -17.28 -21.23
N TYR A 237 6.43 -17.92 -21.06
CA TYR A 237 6.58 -19.37 -21.11
C TYR A 237 5.74 -20.12 -20.08
N VAL A 238 5.56 -19.52 -18.90
CA VAL A 238 4.72 -20.05 -17.81
C VAL A 238 3.26 -19.63 -17.95
N GLY A 239 2.97 -18.54 -18.67
CA GLY A 239 1.61 -18.02 -18.85
C GLY A 239 1.13 -17.18 -17.69
N THR A 240 2.03 -16.43 -17.03
CA THR A 240 1.68 -15.32 -16.14
C THR A 240 1.89 -14.00 -16.87
N GLU A 241 1.06 -13.01 -16.61
CA GLU A 241 1.21 -11.67 -17.18
C GLU A 241 2.20 -10.84 -16.36
N LEU A 242 3.34 -10.50 -16.96
CA LEU A 242 4.36 -9.69 -16.30
C LEU A 242 3.97 -8.21 -16.36
N VAL A 243 4.08 -7.52 -15.23
CA VAL A 243 3.72 -6.09 -15.10
C VAL A 243 4.94 -5.31 -14.61
N PHE A 244 5.40 -4.34 -15.42
CA PHE A 244 6.45 -3.41 -15.00
C PHE A 244 5.85 -2.17 -14.36
N SER A 245 6.21 -1.89 -13.12
CA SER A 245 5.78 -0.72 -12.33
C SER A 245 6.16 0.60 -13.01
N PRO A 246 5.53 1.73 -12.66
CA PRO A 246 5.96 3.04 -13.13
C PRO A 246 7.38 3.35 -12.65
N HIS A 247 8.11 4.14 -13.45
CA HIS A 247 9.42 4.63 -13.02
C HIS A 247 9.26 5.63 -11.87
N TYR A 248 10.12 5.54 -10.85
CA TYR A 248 10.20 6.46 -9.71
C TYR A 248 8.88 6.66 -8.95
N HIS A 249 8.04 5.61 -8.91
CA HIS A 249 6.77 5.65 -8.19
C HIS A 249 6.67 4.44 -7.23
N PRO A 250 7.31 4.51 -6.07
CA PRO A 250 7.36 3.41 -5.11
C PRO A 250 5.97 2.97 -4.65
N GLU A 251 5.01 3.88 -4.51
CA GLU A 251 3.65 3.57 -4.07
C GLU A 251 2.94 2.49 -4.89
N SER A 252 3.36 2.27 -6.15
CA SER A 252 2.83 1.20 -6.99
C SER A 252 3.17 -0.21 -6.49
N ASN A 253 4.26 -0.34 -5.70
CA ASN A 253 4.69 -1.58 -5.04
C ASN A 253 4.45 -1.53 -3.52
N GLY A 254 3.53 -0.70 -3.05
CA GLY A 254 3.35 -0.36 -1.64
C GLY A 254 3.12 -1.55 -0.71
N PHE A 255 2.66 -2.69 -1.20
CA PHE A 255 2.48 -3.88 -0.38
C PHE A 255 3.80 -4.59 -0.09
N VAL A 256 4.63 -4.82 -1.10
CA VAL A 256 5.95 -5.43 -0.90
C VAL A 256 6.89 -4.46 -0.19
N GLU A 257 6.80 -3.16 -0.45
CA GLU A 257 7.57 -2.14 0.29
C GLU A 257 7.21 -2.11 1.79
N ARG A 258 5.92 -2.20 2.12
CA ARG A 258 5.50 -2.32 3.51
C ARG A 258 6.04 -3.61 4.14
N PHE A 259 6.06 -4.72 3.39
CA PHE A 259 6.67 -5.96 3.82
C PHE A 259 8.19 -5.80 4.07
N HIS A 260 8.89 -5.03 3.24
CA HIS A 260 10.33 -4.75 3.45
C HIS A 260 10.63 -4.07 4.78
N GLN A 261 9.74 -3.19 5.28
CA GLN A 261 9.92 -2.59 6.61
C GLN A 261 9.85 -3.66 7.71
N ASP A 262 8.95 -4.62 7.59
CA ASP A 262 8.86 -5.74 8.52
C ASP A 262 10.07 -6.68 8.37
N TYR A 263 10.50 -6.98 7.15
CA TYR A 263 11.70 -7.76 6.86
C TYR A 263 12.97 -7.11 7.42
N LEU A 264 13.16 -5.80 7.20
CA LEU A 264 14.27 -5.04 7.76
C LEU A 264 14.32 -5.15 9.28
N SER A 265 13.17 -4.89 9.93
CA SER A 265 13.11 -4.85 11.39
C SER A 265 13.28 -6.21 12.08
N HIS A 266 13.01 -7.32 11.39
CA HIS A 266 13.08 -8.66 11.99
C HIS A 266 14.32 -9.45 11.60
N VAL A 267 14.92 -9.13 10.45
CA VAL A 267 16.08 -9.87 9.94
C VAL A 267 17.37 -9.07 10.11
N TRP A 268 17.34 -7.75 9.87
CA TRP A 268 18.53 -6.91 9.79
C TRP A 268 18.79 -6.02 11.00
N GLU A 269 17.71 -5.47 11.60
CA GLU A 269 17.85 -4.68 12.83
C GLU A 269 18.04 -5.63 14.04
N ASP A 270 18.95 -5.27 14.92
CA ASP A 270 19.27 -6.00 16.16
C ASP A 270 19.80 -7.44 15.96
N THR A 271 20.14 -7.85 14.74
CA THR A 271 20.67 -9.17 14.42
C THR A 271 22.14 -9.06 13.98
N GLN A 272 23.01 -9.89 14.54
CA GLN A 272 24.39 -9.99 14.07
C GLN A 272 24.45 -11.02 12.95
N LEU A 273 24.44 -10.53 11.70
CA LEU A 273 24.60 -11.35 10.51
C LEU A 273 26.03 -11.24 10.03
N THR A 274 26.70 -12.38 9.86
CA THR A 274 28.13 -12.45 9.52
C THR A 274 28.36 -12.79 8.05
N ASP A 275 27.50 -13.60 7.45
CA ASP A 275 27.61 -14.06 6.08
C ASP A 275 26.24 -14.28 5.41
N LEU A 276 26.25 -14.72 4.15
CA LEU A 276 25.05 -14.97 3.37
C LEU A 276 24.19 -16.10 3.95
N GLU A 277 24.80 -17.09 4.59
CA GLU A 277 24.06 -18.24 5.13
C GLU A 277 23.30 -17.83 6.39
N ASP A 278 23.89 -17.01 7.25
CA ASP A 278 23.20 -16.39 8.39
C ASP A 278 21.98 -15.59 7.93
N VAL A 279 22.14 -14.81 6.84
CA VAL A 279 21.04 -14.03 6.27
C VAL A 279 19.93 -14.94 5.76
N ARG A 280 20.26 -16.01 5.03
CA ARG A 280 19.30 -16.99 4.52
C ARG A 280 18.54 -17.69 5.63
N HIS A 281 19.26 -18.19 6.63
CA HIS A 281 18.65 -18.88 7.76
C HIS A 281 17.71 -17.96 8.55
N THR A 282 18.16 -16.74 8.86
CA THR A 282 17.35 -15.75 9.58
C THR A 282 16.11 -15.32 8.76
N SER A 283 16.29 -15.10 7.46
CA SER A 283 15.19 -14.77 6.54
C SER A 283 14.16 -15.88 6.46
N GLN A 284 14.60 -17.14 6.35
CA GLN A 284 13.70 -18.30 6.29
C GLN A 284 12.86 -18.42 7.57
N ARG A 285 13.49 -18.23 8.74
CA ARG A 285 12.75 -18.21 10.02
C ARG A 285 11.72 -17.10 10.05
N PHE A 286 12.10 -15.90 9.58
CA PHE A 286 11.16 -14.78 9.49
C PHE A 286 10.01 -15.07 8.55
N PHE A 287 10.24 -15.60 7.33
CA PHE A 287 9.17 -15.96 6.41
C PHE A 287 8.20 -16.96 7.02
N GLN A 288 8.70 -18.00 7.70
CA GLN A 288 7.84 -18.97 8.39
C GLN A 288 6.99 -18.31 9.48
N LEU A 289 7.62 -17.48 10.32
CA LEU A 289 6.91 -16.75 11.37
C LEU A 289 5.83 -15.83 10.77
N TYR A 290 6.18 -15.08 9.72
CA TYR A 290 5.27 -14.14 9.07
C TYR A 290 4.05 -14.85 8.45
N ARG A 291 4.28 -15.95 7.74
CA ARG A 291 3.23 -16.74 7.07
C ARG A 291 2.19 -17.29 8.03
N HIS A 292 2.61 -17.73 9.21
CA HIS A 292 1.74 -18.43 10.17
C HIS A 292 1.24 -17.55 11.31
N SER A 293 1.77 -16.35 11.48
CA SER A 293 1.30 -15.40 12.49
C SER A 293 0.04 -14.68 12.03
N ARG A 294 -0.87 -14.42 12.96
CA ARG A 294 -2.11 -13.68 12.70
C ARG A 294 -1.82 -12.18 12.69
N HIS A 295 -1.84 -11.59 11.50
CA HIS A 295 -1.62 -10.17 11.32
C HIS A 295 -2.94 -9.40 11.42
N SER A 296 -2.90 -8.22 12.05
CA SER A 296 -4.02 -7.28 12.03
C SER A 296 -4.09 -6.42 10.76
N SER A 297 -3.38 -6.79 9.70
CA SER A 297 -3.17 -6.01 8.46
C SER A 297 -4.26 -6.24 7.38
N GLY A 298 -5.53 -6.27 7.77
CA GLY A 298 -6.62 -6.42 6.80
C GLY A 298 -7.04 -7.87 6.51
N LEU A 299 -6.35 -8.87 7.09
CA LEU A 299 -6.69 -10.29 6.92
C LEU A 299 -7.77 -10.79 7.90
N GLN A 300 -8.49 -9.87 8.56
CA GLN A 300 -9.57 -10.18 9.50
C GLN A 300 -9.14 -11.14 10.64
N GLY A 301 -7.89 -11.01 11.10
CA GLY A 301 -7.32 -11.83 12.18
C GLY A 301 -6.87 -13.23 11.75
N ARG A 302 -6.81 -13.50 10.44
CA ARG A 302 -6.25 -14.75 9.87
C ARG A 302 -4.77 -14.56 9.56
N SER A 303 -4.02 -15.65 9.48
CA SER A 303 -2.64 -15.62 9.00
C SER A 303 -2.57 -15.55 7.47
N PRO A 304 -1.45 -15.06 6.89
CA PRO A 304 -1.21 -15.11 5.47
C PRO A 304 -1.42 -16.50 4.86
N ALA A 305 -0.92 -17.55 5.50
CA ALA A 305 -1.08 -18.93 5.04
C ALA A 305 -2.55 -19.37 5.04
N GLU A 306 -3.33 -19.06 6.09
CA GLU A 306 -4.77 -19.36 6.12
C GLU A 306 -5.53 -18.72 4.98
N VAL A 307 -5.17 -17.49 4.58
CA VAL A 307 -5.83 -16.80 3.45
C VAL A 307 -5.32 -17.32 2.11
N HIS A 308 -4.01 -17.53 1.98
CA HIS A 308 -3.37 -17.94 0.72
C HIS A 308 -3.87 -19.30 0.23
N HIS A 309 -4.04 -20.26 1.13
CA HIS A 309 -4.45 -21.62 0.79
C HIS A 309 -5.98 -21.81 0.68
N GLN A 310 -6.79 -20.76 0.85
CA GLN A 310 -8.25 -20.86 0.65
C GLN A 310 -8.65 -20.98 -0.81
N THR A 311 -7.84 -20.47 -1.73
CA THR A 311 -8.06 -20.54 -3.16
C THR A 311 -7.07 -21.50 -3.81
N GLY A 312 -7.53 -22.24 -4.82
CA GLY A 312 -6.64 -23.09 -5.59
C GLY A 312 -5.66 -22.26 -6.43
N ALA A 313 -4.40 -22.61 -6.39
CA ALA A 313 -3.34 -22.00 -7.20
C ALA A 313 -3.08 -22.80 -8.49
N ARG A 314 -2.63 -22.13 -9.54
CA ARG A 314 -1.99 -22.78 -10.67
C ARG A 314 -0.64 -23.32 -10.22
N ARG A 315 -0.35 -24.61 -10.36
CA ARG A 315 0.88 -25.26 -9.89
C ARG A 315 1.74 -25.74 -11.06
N LEU A 316 3.03 -25.44 -11.04
CA LEU A 316 3.97 -25.96 -12.04
C LEU A 316 3.93 -27.49 -12.09
N PHE A 317 4.08 -28.07 -13.28
CA PHE A 317 4.16 -29.52 -13.44
C PHE A 317 5.50 -30.10 -12.99
N THR A 318 6.56 -29.30 -13.00
CA THR A 318 7.91 -29.69 -12.63
C THR A 318 8.55 -28.69 -11.70
N ASP A 319 9.36 -29.20 -10.79
CA ASP A 319 10.17 -28.38 -9.90
C ASP A 319 11.47 -27.89 -10.57
N GLU A 320 11.86 -28.51 -11.69
CA GLU A 320 13.05 -28.10 -12.42
C GLU A 320 12.81 -26.83 -13.21
N PRO A 321 13.64 -25.79 -13.02
CA PRO A 321 13.54 -24.58 -13.82
C PRO A 321 13.87 -24.90 -15.28
N PRO A 322 13.32 -24.11 -16.23
CA PRO A 322 13.67 -24.29 -17.63
C PRO A 322 15.17 -24.10 -17.83
N SER A 323 15.73 -24.70 -18.86
CA SER A 323 17.16 -24.62 -19.18
C SER A 323 17.66 -23.18 -19.18
N THR A 324 18.93 -22.99 -18.84
CA THR A 324 19.58 -21.66 -18.79
C THR A 324 19.66 -20.96 -20.17
N GLY A 325 19.29 -21.64 -21.24
CA GLY A 325 19.24 -21.11 -22.59
C GLY A 325 18.15 -20.07 -22.83
N LYS A 326 18.12 -19.51 -24.04
CA LYS A 326 17.08 -18.57 -24.46
C LYS A 326 15.75 -19.28 -24.64
N LEU A 327 14.76 -18.96 -23.80
CA LEU A 327 13.40 -19.48 -23.94
C LEU A 327 12.72 -18.94 -25.20
N PRO A 328 11.86 -19.74 -25.87
CA PRO A 328 11.07 -19.26 -27.00
C PRO A 328 10.11 -18.14 -26.54
N LEU A 329 9.70 -17.29 -27.50
CA LEU A 329 8.55 -16.42 -27.27
C LEU A 329 7.27 -17.24 -27.40
N THR A 330 6.40 -17.13 -26.42
CA THR A 330 5.08 -17.79 -26.44
C THR A 330 3.97 -16.75 -26.43
N GLU A 331 2.77 -17.15 -26.81
CA GLU A 331 1.58 -16.30 -26.70
C GLU A 331 1.38 -15.82 -25.26
N GLY A 332 0.92 -14.58 -25.12
CA GLY A 332 0.67 -13.97 -23.81
C GLY A 332 0.73 -12.45 -23.85
N GLN A 333 0.80 -11.84 -22.68
CA GLN A 333 0.83 -10.39 -22.54
C GLN A 333 1.88 -9.96 -21.50
N VAL A 334 2.48 -8.79 -21.78
CA VAL A 334 3.37 -8.10 -20.85
C VAL A 334 2.92 -6.65 -20.75
N HIS A 335 2.91 -6.11 -19.55
CA HIS A 335 2.36 -4.80 -19.27
C HIS A 335 3.42 -3.85 -18.73
N PHE A 336 3.24 -2.57 -19.05
CA PHE A 336 4.10 -1.50 -18.59
C PHE A 336 3.21 -0.34 -18.11
N ILE A 337 3.32 0.04 -16.85
CA ILE A 337 2.64 1.22 -16.33
C ILE A 337 3.57 2.40 -16.57
N ARG A 338 3.14 3.39 -17.35
CA ARG A 338 3.99 4.50 -17.78
C ARG A 338 3.28 5.83 -17.64
N LYS A 339 4.07 6.89 -17.59
CA LYS A 339 3.62 8.27 -17.70
C LYS A 339 3.86 8.76 -19.12
N VAL A 340 2.87 9.42 -19.70
CA VAL A 340 3.00 10.05 -21.00
C VAL A 340 3.90 11.27 -20.87
N SER A 341 4.94 11.35 -21.71
CA SER A 341 5.85 12.49 -21.75
C SER A 341 5.15 13.76 -22.20
N PRO A 342 5.73 14.95 -21.96
CA PRO A 342 5.22 16.21 -22.55
C PRO A 342 5.09 16.17 -24.06
N GLY A 343 5.91 15.37 -24.75
CA GLY A 343 5.86 15.17 -26.20
C GLY A 343 4.83 14.13 -26.68
N GLY A 344 3.94 13.65 -25.80
CA GLY A 344 2.89 12.69 -26.17
C GLY A 344 3.39 11.28 -26.47
N THR A 345 4.47 10.85 -25.84
CA THR A 345 5.06 9.52 -26.04
C THR A 345 5.20 8.75 -24.71
N VAL A 346 5.28 7.43 -24.79
CA VAL A 346 5.66 6.53 -23.69
C VAL A 346 6.91 5.74 -24.06
N SER A 347 7.82 5.53 -23.09
CA SER A 347 9.02 4.72 -23.28
C SER A 347 8.77 3.29 -22.83
N ILE A 348 8.91 2.32 -23.75
CA ILE A 348 8.73 0.89 -23.51
C ILE A 348 9.85 0.14 -24.22
N LEU A 349 10.59 -0.69 -23.48
CA LEU A 349 11.75 -1.44 -23.97
C LEU A 349 12.76 -0.55 -24.69
N ASN A 350 13.03 0.64 -24.14
CA ASN A 350 13.93 1.67 -24.70
C ASN A 350 13.53 2.20 -26.09
N LEU A 351 12.27 2.05 -26.47
CA LEU A 351 11.66 2.64 -27.67
C LEU A 351 10.58 3.64 -27.24
N ASN A 352 10.47 4.75 -27.96
CA ASN A 352 9.43 5.76 -27.73
C ASN A 352 8.25 5.52 -28.65
N TRP A 353 7.04 5.45 -28.08
CA TRP A 353 5.80 5.16 -28.77
C TRP A 353 4.84 6.34 -28.63
N ALA A 354 4.32 6.85 -29.74
CA ALA A 354 3.37 7.95 -29.73
C ALA A 354 2.03 7.54 -29.15
N VAL A 355 1.43 8.40 -28.31
CA VAL A 355 0.11 8.20 -27.72
C VAL A 355 -0.74 9.47 -27.92
N PRO A 356 -1.19 9.75 -29.15
CA PRO A 356 -1.79 11.04 -29.51
C PRO A 356 -3.12 11.33 -28.78
N GLN A 357 -3.82 10.30 -28.31
CA GLN A 357 -5.09 10.47 -27.59
C GLN A 357 -4.92 10.64 -26.07
N ALA A 358 -3.70 10.50 -25.54
CA ALA A 358 -3.42 10.70 -24.13
C ALA A 358 -3.02 12.14 -23.82
N LYS A 359 -3.31 12.60 -22.61
CA LYS A 359 -2.84 13.89 -22.11
C LYS A 359 -1.37 13.77 -21.65
N PRO A 360 -0.54 14.83 -21.83
CA PRO A 360 0.76 14.89 -21.17
C PRO A 360 0.64 14.62 -19.66
N GLU A 361 1.63 13.95 -19.10
CA GLU A 361 1.70 13.56 -17.67
C GLU A 361 0.62 12.55 -17.22
N GLN A 362 -0.23 12.06 -18.12
CA GLN A 362 -1.22 11.02 -17.81
C GLN A 362 -0.53 9.68 -17.53
N GLY A 363 -0.96 9.01 -16.44
CA GLY A 363 -0.63 7.62 -16.20
C GLY A 363 -1.41 6.71 -17.15
N VAL A 364 -0.72 5.81 -17.84
CA VAL A 364 -1.29 4.89 -18.83
C VAL A 364 -0.77 3.48 -18.64
N TRP A 365 -1.51 2.53 -19.19
CA TRP A 365 -1.20 1.10 -19.16
C TRP A 365 -0.88 0.61 -20.57
N ALA A 366 0.37 0.31 -20.85
CA ALA A 366 0.79 -0.21 -22.15
C ALA A 366 0.91 -1.72 -22.10
N THR A 367 0.26 -2.41 -23.02
CA THR A 367 0.21 -3.88 -23.12
C THR A 367 0.86 -4.32 -24.41
N LEU A 368 1.95 -5.08 -24.31
CA LEU A 368 2.59 -5.78 -25.42
C LEU A 368 1.98 -7.18 -25.50
N ARG A 369 1.18 -7.45 -26.52
CA ARG A 369 0.50 -8.72 -26.75
C ARG A 369 1.23 -9.52 -27.81
N PHE A 370 1.52 -10.79 -27.50
CA PHE A 370 2.13 -11.78 -28.37
C PHE A 370 1.07 -12.78 -28.84
N THR A 371 0.97 -12.96 -30.14
CA THR A 371 0.09 -13.93 -30.82
C THR A 371 0.87 -14.65 -31.91
N LEU A 372 0.34 -15.76 -32.42
CA LEU A 372 0.98 -16.48 -33.53
C LEU A 372 1.19 -15.60 -34.80
N ALA A 373 0.40 -14.55 -34.97
CA ALA A 373 0.52 -13.61 -36.07
C ALA A 373 1.60 -12.54 -35.86
N GLY A 374 2.16 -12.41 -34.62
CA GLY A 374 3.15 -11.40 -34.29
C GLY A 374 2.85 -10.70 -32.96
N ALA A 375 3.42 -9.50 -32.76
CA ALA A 375 3.22 -8.74 -31.55
C ALA A 375 2.65 -7.34 -31.83
N THR A 376 1.81 -6.87 -30.89
CA THR A 376 1.16 -5.56 -30.96
C THR A 376 1.27 -4.86 -29.61
N LEU A 377 1.69 -3.61 -29.62
CA LEU A 377 1.67 -2.73 -28.45
C LEU A 377 0.39 -1.90 -28.45
N ARG A 378 -0.41 -2.00 -27.40
CA ARG A 378 -1.60 -1.18 -27.16
C ARG A 378 -1.46 -0.37 -25.90
N VAL A 379 -1.82 0.90 -25.97
CA VAL A 379 -1.79 1.80 -24.79
C VAL A 379 -3.23 2.11 -24.36
N TYR A 380 -3.49 2.03 -23.07
CA TYR A 380 -4.83 2.17 -22.48
C TYR A 380 -4.83 3.18 -21.33
N ASP A 381 -5.99 3.74 -21.04
CA ASP A 381 -6.24 4.65 -19.93
C ASP A 381 -6.44 3.95 -18.58
N ALA A 382 -6.63 2.64 -18.58
CA ALA A 382 -6.93 1.85 -17.39
C ALA A 382 -6.20 0.50 -17.37
N ALA A 383 -6.13 -0.13 -16.19
CA ALA A 383 -5.57 -1.46 -15.97
C ALA A 383 -6.40 -2.56 -16.66
N PRO A 384 -5.84 -3.77 -16.90
CA PRO A 384 -6.52 -4.87 -17.59
C PRO A 384 -7.80 -5.36 -16.91
N ASP A 385 -7.86 -5.28 -15.60
CA ASP A 385 -9.00 -5.72 -14.77
C ASP A 385 -10.09 -4.65 -14.61
N ALA A 386 -9.90 -3.44 -15.16
CA ALA A 386 -10.90 -2.38 -15.09
C ALA A 386 -12.16 -2.71 -15.92
N ALA A 387 -13.33 -2.35 -15.39
CA ALA A 387 -14.63 -2.60 -16.03
C ALA A 387 -14.78 -1.89 -17.40
N LYS A 388 -14.07 -0.75 -17.58
CA LYS A 388 -14.03 -0.02 -18.85
C LYS A 388 -12.58 0.37 -19.11
N ARG A 389 -12.16 0.23 -20.36
CA ARG A 389 -10.78 0.44 -20.79
C ARG A 389 -10.77 0.98 -22.22
N VAL A 390 -10.21 2.14 -22.42
CA VAL A 390 -10.13 2.80 -23.75
C VAL A 390 -8.74 2.62 -24.31
N CYS A 391 -8.65 2.15 -25.57
CA CYS A 391 -7.38 2.08 -26.28
C CYS A 391 -7.03 3.48 -26.83
N LEU A 392 -5.91 4.04 -26.37
CA LEU A 392 -5.42 5.36 -26.73
C LEU A 392 -4.44 5.35 -27.91
N ALA A 393 -3.79 4.21 -28.14
CA ALA A 393 -2.87 4.00 -29.27
C ALA A 393 -2.64 2.51 -29.51
N GLU A 394 -2.37 2.16 -30.76
CA GLU A 394 -1.98 0.82 -31.18
C GLU A 394 -0.81 0.89 -32.16
N HIS A 395 0.20 0.05 -31.95
CA HIS A 395 1.40 0.00 -32.80
C HIS A 395 1.81 -1.45 -33.06
N PRO A 396 2.24 -1.80 -34.29
CA PRO A 396 2.91 -3.07 -34.53
C PRO A 396 4.25 -3.10 -33.79
N PHE A 397 4.60 -4.25 -33.21
CA PHE A 397 5.89 -4.46 -32.57
C PHE A 397 6.67 -5.52 -33.37
N GLU A 398 7.80 -5.09 -33.94
CA GLU A 398 8.62 -5.98 -34.78
C GLU A 398 9.33 -7.04 -33.95
N LEU A 399 9.15 -8.29 -34.32
CA LEU A 399 9.80 -9.44 -33.71
C LEU A 399 10.89 -10.00 -34.61
N LYS A 400 12.01 -10.40 -34.01
CA LYS A 400 13.12 -11.07 -34.70
C LYS A 400 13.00 -12.62 -34.74
N GLU A 401 11.93 -13.15 -34.18
CA GLU A 401 11.67 -14.59 -34.04
C GLU A 401 10.16 -14.84 -33.98
N PRO A 402 9.69 -16.01 -34.39
CA PRO A 402 8.26 -16.34 -34.34
C PRO A 402 7.77 -16.52 -32.90
N VAL A 403 6.48 -16.26 -32.69
CA VAL A 403 5.78 -16.59 -31.45
C VAL A 403 5.27 -18.02 -31.53
N GLN A 404 5.49 -18.80 -30.50
CA GLN A 404 5.02 -20.19 -30.38
C GLN A 404 3.71 -20.24 -29.57
N PRO A 405 2.86 -21.25 -29.79
CA PRO A 405 1.69 -21.48 -28.97
C PRO A 405 2.08 -21.65 -27.49
N LEU A 406 1.30 -21.06 -26.58
CA LEU A 406 1.48 -21.31 -25.16
C LEU A 406 1.10 -22.76 -24.85
N GLN A 407 2.08 -23.54 -24.43
CA GLN A 407 1.84 -24.89 -23.92
C GLN A 407 1.63 -24.83 -22.41
N PRO A 408 0.56 -25.40 -21.87
CA PRO A 408 0.35 -25.43 -20.43
C PRO A 408 1.56 -26.04 -19.71
N ARG A 409 2.14 -25.29 -18.77
CA ARG A 409 3.27 -25.70 -17.91
C ARG A 409 2.83 -25.90 -16.47
N PHE A 410 1.54 -25.84 -16.23
CA PHE A 410 0.96 -25.89 -14.90
C PHE A 410 -0.36 -26.65 -14.91
N GLN A 411 -0.69 -27.24 -13.77
CA GLN A 411 -2.01 -27.76 -13.46
C GLN A 411 -2.90 -26.61 -13.00
N ALA A 412 -3.95 -26.32 -13.76
CA ALA A 412 -4.95 -25.35 -13.33
C ALA A 412 -5.77 -25.90 -12.16
N PRO A 413 -6.16 -25.08 -11.18
CA PRO A 413 -7.15 -25.47 -10.21
C PRO A 413 -8.47 -25.77 -10.94
N PRO A 414 -9.33 -26.65 -10.39
CA PRO A 414 -10.63 -26.92 -10.98
C PRO A 414 -11.39 -25.60 -11.14
N ALA A 415 -11.97 -25.38 -12.32
CA ALA A 415 -12.62 -24.13 -12.69
C ALA A 415 -13.71 -23.76 -11.67
N ARG A 416 -13.45 -22.76 -10.84
CA ARG A 416 -14.51 -22.03 -10.15
C ARG A 416 -15.22 -21.21 -11.21
N GLN A 417 -16.55 -21.15 -11.15
CA GLN A 417 -17.33 -20.29 -12.08
C GLN A 417 -17.04 -18.82 -11.70
N PRO A 418 -16.19 -18.07 -12.43
CA PRO A 418 -15.64 -16.80 -11.97
C PRO A 418 -16.69 -15.68 -11.84
N TRP A 419 -17.80 -15.79 -12.57
CA TRP A 419 -18.83 -14.76 -12.63
C TRP A 419 -19.77 -14.76 -11.42
N LEU A 420 -20.03 -15.91 -10.79
CA LEU A 420 -20.90 -15.99 -9.60
C LEU A 420 -20.22 -15.35 -8.36
N ASN A 421 -18.90 -15.48 -8.22
CA ASN A 421 -18.18 -14.90 -7.10
C ASN A 421 -18.01 -13.38 -7.25
N ARG A 422 -17.83 -12.84 -8.47
CA ARG A 422 -17.78 -11.39 -8.71
C ARG A 422 -19.12 -10.70 -8.41
N ILE A 423 -20.25 -11.34 -8.72
CA ILE A 423 -21.57 -10.84 -8.38
C ILE A 423 -21.79 -10.83 -6.86
N SER A 424 -21.40 -11.88 -6.15
CA SER A 424 -21.52 -11.97 -4.68
C SER A 424 -20.67 -10.93 -3.96
N THR A 425 -19.46 -10.65 -4.43
CA THR A 425 -18.57 -9.63 -3.86
C THR A 425 -19.10 -8.22 -4.14
N ALA A 426 -19.59 -7.95 -5.36
CA ALA A 426 -20.20 -6.67 -5.72
C ALA A 426 -21.48 -6.38 -4.93
N ILE A 427 -22.27 -7.42 -4.60
CA ILE A 427 -23.48 -7.30 -3.78
C ILE A 427 -23.10 -7.03 -2.32
N ARG A 428 -22.07 -7.68 -1.76
CA ARG A 428 -21.62 -7.45 -0.38
C ARG A 428 -21.11 -6.02 -0.14
N HIS A 429 -20.53 -5.38 -1.14
CA HIS A 429 -20.09 -3.98 -1.04
C HIS A 429 -21.22 -2.95 -1.23
N ARG A 430 -22.43 -3.37 -1.68
CA ARG A 430 -23.59 -2.48 -1.87
C ARG A 430 -24.63 -2.53 -0.75
N ILE A 431 -24.46 -3.40 0.24
CA ILE A 431 -25.37 -3.44 1.40
C ILE A 431 -24.73 -2.55 2.48
N PRO A 432 -25.33 -1.38 2.83
CA PRO A 432 -24.86 -0.59 3.97
C PRO A 432 -25.01 -1.44 5.25
N GLU A 433 -24.01 -1.36 6.13
CA GLU A 433 -23.98 -2.10 7.42
C GLU A 433 -25.11 -1.71 8.42
N HIS A 434 -26.17 -1.06 7.95
CA HIS A 434 -27.25 -0.54 8.81
C HIS A 434 -28.55 -1.33 8.80
N THR A 435 -28.57 -2.57 8.28
CA THR A 435 -29.85 -3.31 8.16
C THR A 435 -29.86 -4.61 8.99
N PHE A 436 -29.20 -4.67 10.15
CA PHE A 436 -29.53 -5.67 11.18
C PHE A 436 -29.45 -5.01 12.56
N ALA A 437 -30.62 -4.61 13.03
CA ALA A 437 -30.88 -4.34 14.44
C ALA A 437 -31.05 -5.67 15.20
#